data_086a472805dd892aa8babfc6ce3e4ea5
#
_entry.id   086a472805dd892aa8babfc6ce3e4ea5
#
_cell.length_a   1.000
_cell.length_b   1.000
_cell.length_c   1.000
_cell.angle_alpha   90.00
_cell.angle_beta   90.00
_cell.angle_gamma   90.00
#
_symmetry.space_group_name_H-M   'P 1'
#
loop_
_entity.id
_entity.type
_entity.pdbx_description
1 polymer ?
#
loop_
_entity_poly.entity_id
_entity_poly.type
_entity_poly.pdbx_seq_one_letter_code
_entity_poly.pdbx_strand_id
1 'polypeptide(L)'
;MTKPDSVQSRAADATPTLADPIGMEVFCNRLLSITEDMNNTLVRASFSTNIKERKDCSVALFDAAGRLVAQGTQIPLHLGSLDGAMRAILRTFPADQIRDGDVYICNDPYLADGSHLPDINIITPVFWDGVLRFFAANIAHHSDVGGAVPGSIAGGLKSIFEEGIRIPACRIARAGETDEDLLRLICANTRDPEERVLDLRVQMATNRRGAAAVQGLIRQMGLEAVLRSVDDVIAYTRKRLLNRIAELRAGSYTFRSDLDDDGMGGDPVPIQVTLTVSADNLHFDFEGSGKQARGAMNLPFNALRACVYYAVKALLDPDLAPNAGLFDPITLSAPVGTITNPEHPAAVGARSITAQKVAGAIFGAFRGLLPPEKTMASSNDCCPAIVFSGRWPRGRGPFRVSGNAGRRRGRALRCGRHGRGARAHDQHVESARGSAGERVSAADGRVRDDPGLGRCGPHARRHGHRQADPRRGTGHRVLGPLGQPHRRRGGGRGRRT
;
A
#
# COMPACT_ATOMS: atom_id res chain seq x y z
N MET A 1 -29.39 21.77 -20.89
CA MET A 1 -29.70 22.17 -19.52
C MET A 1 -30.77 21.23 -18.98
N THR A 2 -30.35 20.11 -18.43
CA THR A 2 -31.22 19.21 -17.68
C THR A 2 -30.51 18.93 -16.35
N LYS A 3 -31.21 19.25 -15.25
CA LYS A 3 -30.74 19.07 -13.87
C LYS A 3 -30.48 17.59 -13.60
N PRO A 4 -29.43 17.23 -12.84
CA PRO A 4 -29.31 15.87 -12.34
C PRO A 4 -30.32 15.66 -11.21
N ASP A 5 -31.15 14.62 -11.36
CA ASP A 5 -32.07 14.16 -10.36
C ASP A 5 -31.33 13.70 -9.12
N SER A 6 -31.76 14.25 -8.00
CA SER A 6 -31.35 13.92 -6.65
C SER A 6 -31.69 12.45 -6.35
N VAL A 7 -30.67 11.61 -6.23
CA VAL A 7 -30.79 10.32 -5.55
C VAL A 7 -31.05 10.63 -4.07
N GLN A 8 -32.30 10.51 -3.68
CA GLN A 8 -32.76 10.69 -2.31
C GLN A 8 -32.05 9.69 -1.39
N SER A 9 -31.25 10.23 -0.49
CA SER A 9 -30.80 9.64 0.75
C SER A 9 -31.98 9.04 1.53
N ARG A 10 -32.13 7.72 1.45
CA ARG A 10 -32.91 6.94 2.42
C ARG A 10 -31.96 6.12 3.26
N ALA A 11 -31.30 6.76 4.19
CA ALA A 11 -30.65 6.12 5.33
C ALA A 11 -30.58 7.13 6.48
N ALA A 12 -31.75 7.59 6.93
CA ALA A 12 -31.85 8.27 8.20
C ALA A 12 -32.53 7.33 9.20
N ASP A 13 -31.86 7.12 10.34
CA ASP A 13 -32.42 6.68 11.61
C ASP A 13 -32.96 5.25 11.75
N ALA A 14 -32.17 4.23 11.42
CA ALA A 14 -32.23 3.00 12.20
C ALA A 14 -31.08 3.07 13.22
N THR A 15 -31.36 3.44 14.45
CA THR A 15 -30.43 3.27 15.57
C THR A 15 -30.07 1.79 15.62
N PRO A 16 -28.79 1.38 15.44
CA PRO A 16 -28.45 -0.03 15.50
C PRO A 16 -28.85 -0.52 16.89
N THR A 17 -29.72 -1.46 16.94
CA THR A 17 -29.99 -2.22 18.16
C THR A 17 -28.78 -3.13 18.34
N LEU A 18 -27.74 -2.64 19.01
CA LEU A 18 -26.60 -3.44 19.52
C LEU A 18 -27.14 -4.44 20.54
N ALA A 19 -27.95 -5.38 20.08
CA ALA A 19 -28.64 -6.35 20.94
C ALA A 19 -27.67 -7.38 21.55
N ASP A 20 -26.49 -7.60 20.90
CA ASP A 20 -25.50 -8.58 21.37
C ASP A 20 -24.05 -8.14 21.02
N PRO A 21 -23.35 -7.45 21.95
CA PRO A 21 -21.95 -7.07 21.75
C PRO A 21 -21.01 -8.28 21.55
N ILE A 22 -21.31 -9.41 22.17
CA ILE A 22 -20.51 -10.64 22.05
C ILE A 22 -20.67 -11.24 20.66
N GLY A 23 -21.90 -11.35 20.19
CA GLY A 23 -22.20 -11.84 18.84
C GLY A 23 -21.57 -10.97 17.76
N MET A 24 -21.55 -9.64 17.94
CA MET A 24 -20.89 -8.71 17.04
C MET A 24 -19.36 -8.90 17.02
N GLU A 25 -18.72 -9.06 18.18
CA GLU A 25 -17.29 -9.32 18.25
C GLU A 25 -16.93 -10.66 17.59
N VAL A 26 -17.73 -11.71 17.82
CA VAL A 26 -17.57 -13.01 17.17
C VAL A 26 -17.69 -12.87 15.65
N PHE A 27 -18.67 -12.09 15.17
CA PHE A 27 -18.84 -11.85 13.73
C PHE A 27 -17.66 -11.07 13.13
N CYS A 28 -17.20 -10.00 13.78
CA CYS A 28 -15.99 -9.25 13.38
C CYS A 28 -14.77 -10.19 13.27
N ASN A 29 -14.55 -11.05 14.26
CA ASN A 29 -13.45 -11.99 14.26
C ASN A 29 -13.56 -13.03 13.14
N ARG A 30 -14.78 -13.46 12.77
CA ARG A 30 -14.99 -14.33 11.60
C ARG A 30 -14.63 -13.65 10.29
N LEU A 31 -15.04 -12.40 10.09
CA LEU A 31 -14.67 -11.60 8.90
C LEU A 31 -13.15 -11.40 8.84
N LEU A 32 -12.53 -11.09 9.97
CA LEU A 32 -11.10 -10.92 10.06
C LEU A 32 -10.36 -12.22 9.73
N SER A 33 -10.85 -13.36 10.23
CA SER A 33 -10.29 -14.69 9.92
C SER A 33 -10.38 -15.01 8.42
N ILE A 34 -11.48 -14.64 7.74
CA ILE A 34 -11.60 -14.80 6.28
C ILE A 34 -10.55 -13.96 5.56
N THR A 35 -10.41 -12.69 5.94
CA THR A 35 -9.40 -11.81 5.29
C THR A 35 -7.97 -12.24 5.60
N GLU A 36 -7.68 -12.75 6.80
CA GLU A 36 -6.37 -13.31 7.14
C GLU A 36 -6.06 -14.58 6.34
N ASP A 37 -7.02 -15.47 6.16
CA ASP A 37 -6.86 -16.68 5.35
C ASP A 37 -6.63 -16.35 3.87
N MET A 38 -7.39 -15.41 3.30
CA MET A 38 -7.16 -14.88 1.96
C MET A 38 -5.73 -14.34 1.83
N ASN A 39 -5.30 -13.53 2.79
CA ASN A 39 -3.99 -12.93 2.78
C ASN A 39 -2.87 -13.97 2.88
N ASN A 40 -3.00 -14.91 3.80
CA ASN A 40 -2.04 -16.00 3.93
C ASN A 40 -1.97 -16.85 2.66
N THR A 41 -3.10 -17.06 1.99
CA THR A 41 -3.16 -17.74 0.69
C THR A 41 -2.41 -16.96 -0.37
N LEU A 42 -2.66 -15.66 -0.49
CA LEU A 42 -2.00 -14.78 -1.46
C LEU A 42 -0.47 -14.79 -1.27
N VAL A 43 -0.01 -14.55 -0.03
CA VAL A 43 1.42 -14.49 0.29
C VAL A 43 2.12 -15.84 0.05
N ARG A 44 1.51 -16.95 0.48
CA ARG A 44 2.15 -18.28 0.40
C ARG A 44 2.18 -18.85 -1.01
N ALA A 45 1.17 -18.56 -1.83
CA ALA A 45 1.04 -19.10 -3.17
C ALA A 45 1.72 -18.24 -4.24
N SER A 46 2.02 -16.97 -3.96
CA SER A 46 2.66 -16.05 -4.91
C SER A 46 4.12 -16.40 -5.19
N PHE A 47 4.60 -15.92 -6.33
CA PHE A 47 5.92 -16.21 -6.87
C PHE A 47 6.87 -15.02 -6.75
N SER A 48 6.38 -13.79 -6.96
CA SER A 48 7.22 -12.59 -6.85
C SER A 48 7.66 -12.31 -5.41
N THR A 49 8.89 -11.81 -5.27
CA THR A 49 9.46 -11.43 -3.97
C THR A 49 8.67 -10.30 -3.30
N ASN A 50 8.05 -9.39 -4.08
CA ASN A 50 7.24 -8.31 -3.53
C ASN A 50 6.02 -8.84 -2.76
N ILE A 51 5.30 -9.81 -3.32
CA ILE A 51 4.10 -10.36 -2.67
C ILE A 51 4.52 -11.37 -1.60
N LYS A 52 5.40 -12.31 -1.93
CA LYS A 52 5.76 -13.45 -1.08
C LYS A 52 6.58 -13.06 0.14
N GLU A 53 7.64 -12.27 -0.08
CA GLU A 53 8.61 -11.95 0.97
C GLU A 53 8.30 -10.61 1.65
N ARG A 54 8.00 -9.58 0.85
CA ARG A 54 7.69 -8.25 1.37
C ARG A 54 6.25 -8.12 1.85
N LYS A 55 5.38 -9.07 1.47
CA LYS A 55 3.93 -9.07 1.77
C LYS A 55 3.25 -7.76 1.33
N ASP A 56 3.72 -7.21 0.19
CA ASP A 56 3.18 -5.98 -0.37
C ASP A 56 1.88 -6.28 -1.13
N CYS A 57 0.87 -6.63 -0.36
CA CYS A 57 -0.47 -6.99 -0.82
C CYS A 57 -1.48 -6.72 0.29
N SER A 58 -2.75 -6.65 -0.06
CA SER A 58 -3.87 -6.55 0.88
C SER A 58 -5.09 -7.23 0.32
N VAL A 59 -6.01 -7.62 1.19
CA VAL A 59 -7.27 -8.26 0.82
C VAL A 59 -8.43 -7.56 1.51
N ALA A 60 -9.61 -7.60 0.89
CA ALA A 60 -10.80 -6.96 1.42
C ALA A 60 -12.07 -7.71 1.03
N LEU A 61 -13.13 -7.51 1.81
CA LEU A 61 -14.50 -7.90 1.52
C LEU A 61 -15.36 -6.64 1.41
N PHE A 62 -16.19 -6.59 0.38
CA PHE A 62 -17.17 -5.53 0.19
C PHE A 62 -18.57 -6.13 0.11
N ASP A 63 -19.58 -5.36 0.49
CA ASP A 63 -20.98 -5.73 0.24
C ASP A 63 -21.38 -5.46 -1.23
N ALA A 64 -22.60 -5.80 -1.59
CA ALA A 64 -23.12 -5.61 -2.95
C ALA A 64 -23.18 -4.12 -3.38
N ALA A 65 -23.24 -3.19 -2.45
CA ALA A 65 -23.20 -1.75 -2.72
C ALA A 65 -21.78 -1.21 -2.85
N GLY A 66 -20.76 -2.05 -2.66
CA GLY A 66 -19.35 -1.66 -2.69
C GLY A 66 -18.87 -0.98 -1.39
N ARG A 67 -19.61 -1.11 -0.27
CA ARG A 67 -19.14 -0.65 1.02
C ARG A 67 -18.11 -1.63 1.56
N LEU A 68 -16.98 -1.14 2.05
CA LEU A 68 -15.97 -1.98 2.69
C LEU A 68 -16.52 -2.59 3.98
N VAL A 69 -16.53 -3.92 4.04
CA VAL A 69 -16.99 -4.71 5.19
C VAL A 69 -15.84 -5.07 6.11
N ALA A 70 -14.76 -5.59 5.54
CA ALA A 70 -13.55 -5.96 6.27
C ALA A 70 -12.33 -5.89 5.37
N GLN A 71 -11.18 -5.56 5.96
CA GLN A 71 -9.88 -5.56 5.28
C GLN A 71 -8.82 -6.20 6.17
N GLY A 72 -7.92 -6.97 5.56
CA GLY A 72 -6.74 -7.47 6.23
C GLY A 72 -5.79 -6.34 6.63
N THR A 73 -5.17 -6.47 7.80
CA THR A 73 -4.32 -5.43 8.41
C THR A 73 -2.89 -5.45 7.83
N GLN A 74 -2.68 -4.94 6.61
CA GLN A 74 -1.36 -4.99 5.99
C GLN A 74 -0.85 -3.62 5.54
N ILE A 75 -1.01 -3.26 4.28
CA ILE A 75 -0.47 -2.00 3.75
C ILE A 75 -1.54 -0.91 3.84
N PRO A 76 -1.37 0.11 4.70
CA PRO A 76 -2.38 1.17 4.88
C PRO A 76 -2.73 1.90 3.58
N LEU A 77 -1.76 2.10 2.69
CA LEU A 77 -1.98 2.80 1.42
C LEU A 77 -2.94 2.04 0.48
N HIS A 78 -3.04 0.72 0.61
CA HIS A 78 -3.96 -0.09 -0.17
C HIS A 78 -5.44 0.10 0.20
N LEU A 79 -5.73 0.65 1.38
CA LEU A 79 -7.10 0.90 1.86
C LEU A 79 -7.89 1.80 0.89
N GLY A 80 -7.29 2.92 0.49
CA GLY A 80 -7.92 3.84 -0.48
C GLY A 80 -7.97 3.26 -1.90
N SER A 81 -6.94 2.50 -2.29
CA SER A 81 -6.85 1.92 -3.63
C SER A 81 -7.91 0.85 -3.88
N LEU A 82 -8.14 -0.06 -2.92
CA LEU A 82 -9.20 -1.07 -3.02
C LEU A 82 -10.59 -0.46 -3.06
N ASP A 83 -10.86 0.55 -2.21
CA ASP A 83 -12.13 1.29 -2.21
C ASP A 83 -12.34 2.04 -3.53
N GLY A 84 -11.28 2.67 -4.08
CA GLY A 84 -11.30 3.31 -5.38
C GLY A 84 -11.58 2.34 -6.52
N ALA A 85 -10.85 1.22 -6.56
CA ALA A 85 -11.04 0.18 -7.56
C ALA A 85 -12.47 -0.40 -7.54
N MET A 86 -13.03 -0.61 -6.35
CA MET A 86 -14.42 -1.09 -6.19
C MET A 86 -15.41 -0.09 -6.82
N ARG A 87 -15.27 1.20 -6.51
CA ARG A 87 -16.10 2.24 -7.12
C ARG A 87 -15.94 2.31 -8.64
N ALA A 88 -14.71 2.19 -9.15
CA ALA A 88 -14.45 2.19 -10.59
C ALA A 88 -15.12 1.00 -11.30
N ILE A 89 -15.06 -0.19 -10.70
CA ILE A 89 -15.74 -1.37 -11.22
C ILE A 89 -17.26 -1.16 -11.28
N LEU A 90 -17.88 -0.67 -10.19
CA LEU A 90 -19.33 -0.43 -10.13
C LEU A 90 -19.79 0.69 -11.08
N ARG A 91 -18.94 1.69 -11.34
CA ARG A 91 -19.22 2.73 -12.35
C ARG A 91 -19.18 2.17 -13.77
N THR A 92 -18.25 1.25 -14.04
CA THR A 92 -18.03 0.69 -15.39
C THR A 92 -18.99 -0.46 -15.69
N PHE A 93 -19.29 -1.26 -14.69
CA PHE A 93 -20.15 -2.43 -14.79
C PHE A 93 -21.32 -2.29 -13.80
N PRO A 94 -22.48 -1.80 -14.26
CA PRO A 94 -23.70 -1.79 -13.43
C PRO A 94 -24.05 -3.19 -12.90
N ALA A 95 -24.73 -3.25 -11.75
CA ALA A 95 -25.00 -4.51 -11.06
C ALA A 95 -25.73 -5.57 -11.92
N ASP A 96 -26.57 -5.11 -12.87
CA ASP A 96 -27.28 -5.96 -13.82
C ASP A 96 -26.37 -6.56 -14.92
N GLN A 97 -25.12 -6.10 -15.04
CA GLN A 97 -24.11 -6.63 -15.96
C GLN A 97 -23.08 -7.54 -15.26
N ILE A 98 -23.08 -7.56 -13.93
CA ILE A 98 -22.19 -8.41 -13.13
C ILE A 98 -22.79 -9.82 -13.05
N ARG A 99 -21.99 -10.85 -13.32
CA ARG A 99 -22.42 -12.25 -13.34
C ARG A 99 -21.58 -13.09 -12.39
N ASP A 100 -22.15 -14.19 -11.96
CA ASP A 100 -21.38 -15.19 -11.19
C ASP A 100 -20.25 -15.75 -12.05
N GLY A 101 -19.07 -15.90 -11.42
CA GLY A 101 -17.86 -16.33 -12.08
C GLY A 101 -17.11 -15.23 -12.84
N ASP A 102 -17.60 -13.99 -12.88
CA ASP A 102 -16.83 -12.85 -13.38
C ASP A 102 -15.64 -12.54 -12.46
N VAL A 103 -14.56 -12.02 -13.03
CA VAL A 103 -13.43 -11.44 -12.30
C VAL A 103 -13.01 -10.16 -12.98
N TYR A 104 -12.81 -9.12 -12.19
CA TYR A 104 -12.42 -7.80 -12.68
C TYR A 104 -10.98 -7.49 -12.28
N ILE A 105 -10.28 -6.73 -13.14
CA ILE A 105 -8.90 -6.28 -12.96
C ILE A 105 -8.80 -4.79 -13.25
N CYS A 106 -7.97 -4.07 -12.47
CA CYS A 106 -7.58 -2.68 -12.77
C CYS A 106 -6.32 -2.28 -12.00
N ASN A 107 -5.61 -1.25 -12.50
CA ASN A 107 -4.49 -0.63 -11.78
C ASN A 107 -4.37 0.88 -12.02
N ASP A 108 -5.08 1.44 -13.01
CA ASP A 108 -4.88 2.81 -13.48
C ASP A 108 -5.32 3.85 -12.43
N PRO A 109 -4.44 4.77 -12.00
CA PRO A 109 -4.77 5.79 -10.99
C PRO A 109 -5.82 6.81 -11.43
N TYR A 110 -5.94 7.06 -12.74
CA TYR A 110 -6.84 8.05 -13.31
C TYR A 110 -8.15 7.46 -13.83
N LEU A 111 -8.12 6.25 -14.38
CA LEU A 111 -9.28 5.60 -14.98
C LEU A 111 -10.00 4.65 -14.01
N ALA A 112 -9.28 4.15 -13.03
CA ALA A 112 -9.79 3.14 -12.10
C ALA A 112 -9.50 3.46 -10.61
N ASP A 113 -9.23 4.72 -10.31
CA ASP A 113 -8.99 5.18 -8.93
C ASP A 113 -7.89 4.38 -8.20
N GLY A 114 -6.90 3.84 -8.93
CA GLY A 114 -5.75 3.12 -8.39
C GLY A 114 -4.78 4.03 -7.64
N SER A 115 -3.73 3.43 -7.09
CA SER A 115 -2.65 4.17 -6.40
C SER A 115 -1.47 4.45 -7.32
N HIS A 116 -0.93 3.44 -7.97
CA HIS A 116 0.08 3.46 -9.06
C HIS A 116 0.03 2.13 -9.82
N LEU A 117 0.64 2.09 -11.00
CA LEU A 117 0.47 0.96 -11.91
C LEU A 117 0.93 -0.40 -11.37
N PRO A 118 2.01 -0.53 -10.56
CA PRO A 118 2.39 -1.82 -9.97
C PRO A 118 1.35 -2.44 -9.05
N ASP A 119 0.43 -1.65 -8.48
CA ASP A 119 -0.63 -2.12 -7.58
C ASP A 119 -1.82 -2.62 -8.39
N ILE A 120 -1.82 -3.91 -8.75
CA ILE A 120 -2.92 -4.51 -9.52
C ILE A 120 -4.01 -5.01 -8.57
N ASN A 121 -5.23 -4.50 -8.78
CA ASN A 121 -6.44 -4.89 -8.06
C ASN A 121 -7.17 -6.01 -8.82
N ILE A 122 -7.60 -7.05 -8.11
CA ILE A 122 -8.50 -8.11 -8.59
C ILE A 122 -9.75 -8.11 -7.71
N ILE A 123 -10.93 -8.07 -8.34
CA ILE A 123 -12.23 -8.03 -7.67
C ILE A 123 -13.12 -9.12 -8.24
N THR A 124 -13.72 -9.93 -7.37
CA THR A 124 -14.55 -11.07 -7.71
C THR A 124 -15.89 -10.94 -7.01
N PRO A 125 -17.03 -10.94 -7.73
CA PRO A 125 -18.36 -10.92 -7.13
C PRO A 125 -18.67 -12.24 -6.44
N VAL A 126 -19.45 -12.18 -5.37
CA VAL A 126 -19.90 -13.31 -4.57
C VAL A 126 -21.42 -13.36 -4.62
N PHE A 127 -21.92 -14.38 -5.30
CA PHE A 127 -23.34 -14.63 -5.46
C PHE A 127 -23.86 -15.61 -4.41
N TRP A 128 -25.12 -15.43 -4.01
CA TRP A 128 -25.88 -16.36 -3.19
C TRP A 128 -27.31 -16.44 -3.69
N ASP A 129 -27.78 -17.64 -4.00
CA ASP A 129 -29.09 -17.90 -4.60
C ASP A 129 -29.36 -17.03 -5.86
N GLY A 130 -28.33 -16.92 -6.71
CA GLY A 130 -28.39 -16.16 -7.97
C GLY A 130 -28.37 -14.63 -7.81
N VAL A 131 -28.20 -14.11 -6.59
CA VAL A 131 -28.15 -12.67 -6.30
C VAL A 131 -26.76 -12.26 -5.81
N LEU A 132 -26.24 -11.15 -6.35
CA LEU A 132 -24.99 -10.54 -5.91
C LEU A 132 -25.13 -10.08 -4.44
N ARG A 133 -24.26 -10.55 -3.56
CA ARG A 133 -24.29 -10.22 -2.12
C ARG A 133 -23.03 -9.53 -1.63
N PHE A 134 -21.87 -9.97 -2.12
CA PHE A 134 -20.58 -9.46 -1.69
C PHE A 134 -19.60 -9.40 -2.86
N PHE A 135 -18.42 -8.80 -2.60
CA PHE A 135 -17.24 -8.94 -3.42
C PHE A 135 -16.07 -9.35 -2.54
N ALA A 136 -15.24 -10.26 -3.03
CA ALA A 136 -13.90 -10.53 -2.52
C ALA A 136 -12.89 -9.80 -3.39
N ALA A 137 -11.98 -9.08 -2.78
CA ALA A 137 -11.00 -8.26 -3.48
C ALA A 137 -9.60 -8.44 -2.91
N ASN A 138 -8.61 -8.28 -3.76
CA ASN A 138 -7.23 -8.12 -3.34
C ASN A 138 -6.48 -7.14 -4.23
N ILE A 139 -5.41 -6.60 -3.70
CA ILE A 139 -4.42 -5.78 -4.37
C ILE A 139 -3.04 -6.34 -4.08
N ALA A 140 -2.18 -6.35 -5.07
CA ALA A 140 -0.80 -6.79 -4.91
C ALA A 140 0.13 -5.90 -5.72
N HIS A 141 1.26 -5.54 -5.10
CA HIS A 141 2.33 -4.80 -5.75
C HIS A 141 3.19 -5.75 -6.59
N HIS A 142 2.98 -5.73 -7.89
CA HIS A 142 3.77 -6.52 -8.83
C HIS A 142 5.18 -5.98 -8.97
N SER A 143 6.16 -6.86 -9.11
CA SER A 143 7.58 -6.50 -9.18
C SER A 143 7.93 -5.69 -10.44
N ASP A 144 7.12 -5.80 -11.50
CA ASP A 144 7.26 -5.07 -12.76
C ASP A 144 5.95 -5.11 -13.56
N VAL A 145 5.56 -3.96 -14.08
CA VAL A 145 4.42 -3.81 -14.98
C VAL A 145 4.83 -3.11 -16.29
N GLY A 146 6.11 -3.21 -16.66
CA GLY A 146 6.67 -2.59 -17.86
C GLY A 146 7.19 -1.17 -17.63
N GLY A 147 7.05 -0.33 -18.63
CA GLY A 147 7.49 1.06 -18.57
C GLY A 147 8.98 1.27 -18.86
N ALA A 148 9.47 2.48 -18.65
CA ALA A 148 10.81 2.91 -19.05
C ALA A 148 11.94 2.29 -18.23
N VAL A 149 11.65 1.92 -16.96
CA VAL A 149 12.67 1.40 -16.03
C VAL A 149 12.28 0.04 -15.46
N PRO A 150 13.26 -0.84 -15.14
CA PRO A 150 12.98 -2.07 -14.42
C PRO A 150 12.35 -1.79 -13.05
N GLY A 151 11.27 -2.55 -12.72
CA GLY A 151 10.51 -2.32 -11.49
C GLY A 151 9.46 -1.23 -11.59
N SER A 152 9.36 -0.56 -12.75
CA SER A 152 8.29 0.39 -13.07
C SER A 152 8.22 1.63 -12.17
N ILE A 153 9.23 1.87 -11.33
CA ILE A 153 9.27 2.98 -10.38
C ILE A 153 10.59 3.73 -10.48
N ALA A 154 10.52 5.03 -10.80
CA ALA A 154 11.64 5.96 -10.66
C ALA A 154 11.12 7.39 -10.46
N GLY A 155 11.78 8.16 -9.61
CA GLY A 155 11.37 9.55 -9.31
C GLY A 155 11.41 10.49 -10.52
N GLY A 156 12.27 10.22 -11.50
CA GLY A 156 12.46 11.06 -12.68
C GLY A 156 11.53 10.75 -13.86
N LEU A 157 10.57 9.81 -13.76
CA LEU A 157 9.55 9.59 -14.79
C LEU A 157 8.59 10.78 -14.82
N LYS A 158 8.23 11.23 -16.02
CA LYS A 158 7.46 12.47 -16.21
C LYS A 158 5.99 12.23 -16.53
N SER A 159 5.66 11.04 -16.99
CA SER A 159 4.32 10.69 -17.42
C SER A 159 3.97 9.29 -16.99
N ILE A 160 2.69 9.07 -16.67
CA ILE A 160 2.13 7.75 -16.36
C ILE A 160 2.39 6.72 -17.48
N PHE A 161 2.54 7.17 -18.74
CA PHE A 161 2.86 6.31 -19.88
C PHE A 161 4.26 5.71 -19.82
N GLU A 162 5.16 6.32 -19.04
CA GLU A 162 6.52 5.80 -18.80
C GLU A 162 6.56 4.75 -17.69
N GLU A 163 5.49 4.64 -16.88
CA GLU A 163 5.44 3.80 -15.67
C GLU A 163 5.02 2.36 -15.91
N GLY A 164 4.41 2.05 -17.06
CA GLY A 164 4.04 0.69 -17.42
C GLY A 164 2.65 0.54 -18.02
N ILE A 165 2.14 -0.71 -18.02
CA ILE A 165 0.83 -1.01 -18.56
C ILE A 165 -0.27 -0.40 -17.71
N ARG A 166 -1.18 0.32 -18.35
CA ARG A 166 -2.36 0.93 -17.74
C ARG A 166 -3.56 0.01 -17.99
N ILE A 167 -4.15 -0.49 -16.92
CA ILE A 167 -5.31 -1.38 -16.96
C ILE A 167 -6.50 -0.61 -16.36
N PRO A 168 -7.43 -0.11 -17.21
CA PRO A 168 -8.70 0.43 -16.72
C PRO A 168 -9.54 -0.67 -16.07
N ALA A 169 -10.74 -0.35 -15.58
CA ALA A 169 -11.66 -1.39 -15.11
C ALA A 169 -12.04 -2.35 -16.24
N CYS A 170 -11.49 -3.56 -16.22
CA CYS A 170 -11.66 -4.60 -17.22
C CYS A 170 -12.16 -5.90 -16.58
N ARG A 171 -12.85 -6.74 -17.39
CA ARG A 171 -13.22 -8.09 -16.98
C ARG A 171 -12.18 -9.07 -17.50
N ILE A 172 -11.42 -9.69 -16.57
CA ILE A 172 -10.37 -10.68 -16.91
C ILE A 172 -10.88 -12.13 -16.92
N ALA A 173 -12.05 -12.38 -16.32
CA ALA A 173 -12.74 -13.67 -16.46
C ALA A 173 -14.24 -13.45 -16.59
N ARG A 174 -14.91 -14.35 -17.30
CA ARG A 174 -16.37 -14.36 -17.53
C ARG A 174 -16.91 -15.76 -17.22
N ALA A 175 -17.95 -15.84 -16.40
CA ALA A 175 -18.59 -17.11 -16.04
C ALA A 175 -17.59 -18.21 -15.62
N GLY A 176 -16.52 -17.84 -14.91
CA GLY A 176 -15.47 -18.75 -14.45
C GLY A 176 -14.30 -18.95 -15.41
N GLU A 177 -14.46 -18.59 -16.70
CA GLU A 177 -13.43 -18.76 -17.74
C GLU A 177 -12.56 -17.50 -17.84
N THR A 178 -11.24 -17.69 -17.71
CA THR A 178 -10.26 -16.60 -17.81
C THR A 178 -10.10 -16.19 -19.29
N ASP A 179 -10.06 -14.90 -19.55
CA ASP A 179 -9.69 -14.33 -20.86
C ASP A 179 -8.16 -14.44 -21.02
N GLU A 180 -7.71 -15.55 -21.61
CA GLU A 180 -6.29 -15.86 -21.78
C GLU A 180 -5.60 -14.88 -22.76
N ASP A 181 -6.32 -14.26 -23.68
CA ASP A 181 -5.75 -13.27 -24.59
C ASP A 181 -5.48 -11.96 -23.86
N LEU A 182 -6.41 -11.50 -23.01
CA LEU A 182 -6.19 -10.34 -22.17
C LEU A 182 -5.06 -10.58 -21.15
N LEU A 183 -5.02 -11.76 -20.52
CA LEU A 183 -3.95 -12.15 -19.61
C LEU A 183 -2.59 -12.12 -20.32
N ARG A 184 -2.51 -12.68 -21.52
CA ARG A 184 -1.31 -12.69 -22.38
C ARG A 184 -0.89 -11.27 -22.75
N LEU A 185 -1.85 -10.42 -23.14
CA LEU A 185 -1.60 -9.01 -23.49
C LEU A 185 -0.99 -8.26 -22.29
N ILE A 186 -1.56 -8.39 -21.09
CA ILE A 186 -1.05 -7.75 -19.88
C ILE A 186 0.39 -8.23 -19.60
N CYS A 187 0.61 -9.54 -19.59
CA CYS A 187 1.91 -10.11 -19.22
C CYS A 187 3.01 -9.83 -20.26
N ALA A 188 2.67 -9.76 -21.55
CA ALA A 188 3.63 -9.44 -22.63
C ALA A 188 4.21 -8.01 -22.49
N ASN A 189 3.54 -7.12 -21.78
CA ASN A 189 4.03 -5.77 -21.50
C ASN A 189 4.97 -5.68 -20.28
N THR A 190 5.25 -6.80 -19.61
CA THR A 190 6.11 -6.86 -18.44
C THR A 190 7.44 -7.55 -18.74
N ARG A 191 8.47 -7.32 -17.89
CA ARG A 191 9.79 -7.94 -18.10
C ARG A 191 9.88 -9.40 -17.67
N ASP A 192 8.96 -9.83 -16.78
CA ASP A 192 8.90 -11.22 -16.27
C ASP A 192 7.49 -11.77 -16.46
N PRO A 193 7.07 -12.08 -17.72
CA PRO A 193 5.70 -12.46 -18.04
C PRO A 193 5.25 -13.74 -17.34
N GLU A 194 6.13 -14.72 -17.17
CA GLU A 194 5.81 -15.98 -16.49
C GLU A 194 5.45 -15.77 -15.03
N GLU A 195 6.24 -14.97 -14.29
CA GLU A 195 5.95 -14.62 -12.90
C GLU A 195 4.63 -13.84 -12.79
N ARG A 196 4.34 -12.92 -13.75
CA ARG A 196 3.10 -12.13 -13.76
C ARG A 196 1.87 -13.01 -13.95
N VAL A 197 1.90 -13.94 -14.91
CA VAL A 197 0.80 -14.89 -15.12
C VAL A 197 0.49 -15.65 -13.83
N LEU A 198 1.53 -16.16 -13.16
CA LEU A 198 1.36 -16.94 -11.93
C LEU A 198 0.78 -16.09 -10.80
N ASP A 199 1.31 -14.89 -10.55
CA ASP A 199 0.82 -14.01 -9.49
C ASP A 199 -0.63 -13.55 -9.75
N LEU A 200 -1.01 -13.21 -10.99
CA LEU A 200 -2.38 -12.85 -11.34
C LEU A 200 -3.35 -14.02 -11.12
N ARG A 201 -2.96 -15.24 -11.49
CA ARG A 201 -3.76 -16.44 -11.23
C ARG A 201 -3.91 -16.72 -9.73
N VAL A 202 -2.87 -16.48 -8.93
CA VAL A 202 -2.93 -16.60 -7.46
C VAL A 202 -3.86 -15.55 -6.87
N GLN A 203 -3.83 -14.30 -7.35
CA GLN A 203 -4.78 -13.27 -6.92
C GLN A 203 -6.24 -13.69 -7.20
N MET A 204 -6.53 -14.19 -8.41
CA MET A 204 -7.88 -14.69 -8.76
C MET A 204 -8.29 -15.88 -7.87
N ALA A 205 -7.39 -16.84 -7.65
CA ALA A 205 -7.65 -18.00 -6.80
C ALA A 205 -7.88 -17.61 -5.34
N THR A 206 -7.15 -16.61 -4.84
CA THR A 206 -7.33 -16.05 -3.49
C THR A 206 -8.74 -15.48 -3.31
N ASN A 207 -9.25 -14.73 -4.27
CA ASN A 207 -10.61 -14.19 -4.21
C ASN A 207 -11.67 -15.29 -4.26
N ARG A 208 -11.49 -16.32 -5.11
CA ARG A 208 -12.40 -17.49 -5.14
C ARG A 208 -12.47 -18.18 -3.76
N ARG A 209 -11.33 -18.30 -3.06
CA ARG A 209 -11.28 -18.82 -1.70
C ARG A 209 -12.04 -17.93 -0.73
N GLY A 210 -11.86 -16.62 -0.81
CA GLY A 210 -12.59 -15.65 -0.01
C GLY A 210 -14.10 -15.71 -0.27
N ALA A 211 -14.51 -15.81 -1.53
CA ALA A 211 -15.91 -15.97 -1.93
C ALA A 211 -16.53 -17.24 -1.32
N ALA A 212 -15.83 -18.36 -1.41
CA ALA A 212 -16.29 -19.62 -0.81
C ALA A 212 -16.40 -19.54 0.73
N ALA A 213 -15.49 -18.82 1.38
CA ALA A 213 -15.53 -18.61 2.84
C ALA A 213 -16.72 -17.74 3.25
N VAL A 214 -17.03 -16.66 2.50
CA VAL A 214 -18.23 -15.82 2.72
C VAL A 214 -19.50 -16.63 2.53
N GLN A 215 -19.60 -17.45 1.47
CA GLN A 215 -20.71 -18.37 1.26
C GLN A 215 -20.83 -19.39 2.40
N GLY A 216 -19.69 -19.87 2.94
CA GLY A 216 -19.64 -20.74 4.12
C GLY A 216 -20.21 -20.04 5.36
N LEU A 217 -19.90 -18.78 5.56
CA LEU A 217 -20.45 -17.96 6.65
C LEU A 217 -21.96 -17.81 6.53
N ILE A 218 -22.48 -17.55 5.30
CA ILE A 218 -23.91 -17.45 5.04
C ILE A 218 -24.62 -18.78 5.32
N ARG A 219 -24.03 -19.93 4.92
CA ARG A 219 -24.59 -21.26 5.23
C ARG A 219 -24.72 -21.53 6.74
N GLN A 220 -23.73 -21.03 7.51
CA GLN A 220 -23.72 -21.29 8.97
C GLN A 220 -24.68 -20.38 9.74
N MET A 221 -24.80 -19.11 9.34
CA MET A 221 -25.56 -18.12 10.11
C MET A 221 -26.91 -17.76 9.50
N GLY A 222 -27.15 -18.08 8.23
CA GLY A 222 -28.25 -17.57 7.43
C GLY A 222 -27.96 -16.19 6.82
N LEU A 223 -28.48 -15.97 5.60
CA LEU A 223 -28.22 -14.75 4.82
C LEU A 223 -28.61 -13.48 5.58
N GLU A 224 -29.86 -13.43 6.09
CA GLU A 224 -30.38 -12.24 6.78
C GLU A 224 -29.59 -11.88 8.03
N ALA A 225 -29.08 -12.88 8.77
CA ALA A 225 -28.25 -12.63 9.94
C ALA A 225 -26.91 -12.04 9.53
N VAL A 226 -26.29 -12.56 8.45
CA VAL A 226 -25.01 -12.02 7.93
C VAL A 226 -25.18 -10.57 7.45
N LEU A 227 -26.22 -10.27 6.67
CA LEU A 227 -26.44 -8.91 6.15
C LEU A 227 -26.69 -7.91 7.30
N ARG A 228 -27.53 -8.24 8.28
CA ARG A 228 -27.73 -7.39 9.46
C ARG A 228 -26.43 -7.19 10.25
N SER A 229 -25.66 -8.25 10.48
CA SER A 229 -24.40 -8.13 11.21
C SER A 229 -23.36 -7.25 10.48
N VAL A 230 -23.37 -7.23 9.14
CA VAL A 230 -22.52 -6.32 8.35
C VAL A 230 -22.92 -4.87 8.61
N ASP A 231 -24.22 -4.56 8.55
CA ASP A 231 -24.71 -3.21 8.83
C ASP A 231 -24.41 -2.76 10.27
N ASP A 232 -24.59 -3.66 11.24
CA ASP A 232 -24.30 -3.40 12.66
C ASP A 232 -22.80 -3.10 12.88
N VAL A 233 -21.92 -3.86 12.26
CA VAL A 233 -20.44 -3.65 12.37
C VAL A 233 -20.02 -2.31 11.76
N ILE A 234 -20.55 -1.95 10.60
CA ILE A 234 -20.29 -0.65 9.96
C ILE A 234 -20.81 0.49 10.84
N ALA A 235 -22.05 0.37 11.33
CA ALA A 235 -22.65 1.37 12.19
C ALA A 235 -21.90 1.52 13.54
N TYR A 236 -21.45 0.40 14.12
CA TYR A 236 -20.64 0.41 15.33
C TYR A 236 -19.32 1.13 15.13
N THR A 237 -18.62 0.82 14.03
CA THR A 237 -17.35 1.49 13.70
C THR A 237 -17.54 2.99 13.54
N ARG A 238 -18.58 3.40 12.81
CA ARG A 238 -18.94 4.81 12.64
C ARG A 238 -19.21 5.48 13.98
N LYS A 239 -20.07 4.91 14.82
CA LYS A 239 -20.38 5.43 16.15
C LYS A 239 -19.17 5.55 17.04
N ARG A 240 -18.29 4.54 17.03
CA ARG A 240 -17.06 4.53 17.81
C ARG A 240 -16.12 5.64 17.38
N LEU A 241 -15.96 5.89 16.07
CA LEU A 241 -15.16 7.00 15.57
C LEU A 241 -15.79 8.36 15.90
N LEU A 242 -17.10 8.51 15.76
CA LEU A 242 -17.80 9.74 16.13
C LEU A 242 -17.61 10.10 17.61
N ASN A 243 -17.62 9.10 18.51
CA ASN A 243 -17.32 9.33 19.92
C ASN A 243 -15.90 9.87 20.12
N ARG A 244 -14.91 9.36 19.34
CA ARG A 244 -13.53 9.89 19.39
C ARG A 244 -13.42 11.30 18.82
N ILE A 245 -14.18 11.62 17.78
CA ILE A 245 -14.24 12.98 17.20
C ILE A 245 -14.84 13.96 18.21
N ALA A 246 -15.89 13.57 18.92
CA ALA A 246 -16.54 14.39 19.95
C ALA A 246 -15.61 14.73 21.14
N GLU A 247 -14.55 13.96 21.39
CA GLU A 247 -13.52 14.25 22.41
C GLU A 247 -12.56 15.37 21.95
N LEU A 248 -12.54 15.70 20.64
CA LEU A 248 -11.63 16.71 20.08
C LEU A 248 -12.22 18.11 20.22
N ARG A 249 -11.34 19.10 20.39
CA ARG A 249 -11.76 20.50 20.38
C ARG A 249 -12.12 20.94 18.95
N ALA A 250 -13.36 21.42 18.75
CA ALA A 250 -13.79 21.95 17.47
C ALA A 250 -12.91 23.14 17.03
N GLY A 251 -12.71 23.30 15.74
CA GLY A 251 -11.88 24.35 15.15
C GLY A 251 -11.11 23.90 13.93
N SER A 252 -10.26 24.78 13.40
CA SER A 252 -9.42 24.53 12.23
C SER A 252 -7.95 24.57 12.62
N TYR A 253 -7.19 23.58 12.14
CA TYR A 253 -5.80 23.32 12.52
C TYR A 253 -4.98 23.10 11.27
N THR A 254 -4.12 24.04 10.94
CA THR A 254 -3.29 23.97 9.72
C THR A 254 -1.88 23.54 10.05
N PHE A 255 -1.34 22.67 9.22
CA PHE A 255 0.06 22.28 9.27
C PHE A 255 0.65 22.19 7.87
N ARG A 256 1.92 22.57 7.73
CA ARG A 256 2.68 22.47 6.48
C ARG A 256 3.94 21.67 6.70
N SER A 257 4.25 20.82 5.73
CA SER A 257 5.51 20.11 5.55
C SER A 257 5.96 20.25 4.12
N ASP A 258 7.26 20.11 3.85
CA ASP A 258 7.77 20.25 2.49
C ASP A 258 8.48 18.97 2.05
N LEU A 259 8.28 18.55 0.78
CA LEU A 259 9.19 17.66 0.08
C LEU A 259 10.45 18.43 -0.31
N ASP A 260 11.59 17.77 -0.31
CA ASP A 260 12.87 18.40 -0.63
C ASP A 260 12.91 18.92 -2.06
N ASP A 261 12.29 18.20 -3.01
CA ASP A 261 12.11 18.57 -4.41
C ASP A 261 10.94 17.79 -5.06
N ASP A 262 10.71 18.00 -6.36
CA ASP A 262 9.65 17.35 -7.14
C ASP A 262 10.07 16.04 -7.85
N GLY A 263 11.21 15.45 -7.49
CA GLY A 263 11.78 14.27 -8.13
C GLY A 263 12.68 14.58 -9.33
N MET A 264 12.73 15.85 -9.74
CA MET A 264 13.56 16.37 -10.84
C MET A 264 14.56 17.42 -10.36
N GLY A 265 14.64 17.64 -9.05
CA GLY A 265 15.38 18.72 -8.42
C GLY A 265 14.63 20.07 -8.49
N GLY A 266 15.11 21.05 -7.77
CA GLY A 266 14.52 22.39 -7.70
C GLY A 266 14.11 22.75 -6.27
N ASP A 267 13.15 23.65 -6.16
CA ASP A 267 12.69 24.15 -4.86
C ASP A 267 11.82 23.12 -4.11
N PRO A 268 11.78 23.18 -2.78
CA PRO A 268 10.90 22.37 -1.97
C PRO A 268 9.43 22.53 -2.36
N VAL A 269 8.70 21.40 -2.38
CA VAL A 269 7.28 21.38 -2.73
C VAL A 269 6.45 21.30 -1.46
N PRO A 270 5.60 22.31 -1.15
CA PRO A 270 4.80 22.33 0.06
C PRO A 270 3.67 21.30 0.01
N ILE A 271 3.42 20.67 1.16
CA ILE A 271 2.25 19.88 1.47
C ILE A 271 1.58 20.55 2.66
N GLN A 272 0.43 21.13 2.44
CA GLN A 272 -0.36 21.79 3.47
C GLN A 272 -1.65 21.03 3.71
N VAL A 273 -2.05 20.91 4.96
CA VAL A 273 -3.34 20.36 5.35
C VAL A 273 -3.98 21.26 6.39
N THR A 274 -5.25 21.56 6.19
CA THR A 274 -6.12 22.20 7.19
C THR A 274 -7.15 21.18 7.64
N LEU A 275 -7.02 20.72 8.88
CA LEU A 275 -8.01 19.86 9.54
C LEU A 275 -9.08 20.74 10.20
N THR A 276 -10.31 20.61 9.78
CA THR A 276 -11.48 21.22 10.43
C THR A 276 -12.23 20.13 11.19
N VAL A 277 -12.35 20.32 12.51
CA VAL A 277 -13.06 19.43 13.43
C VAL A 277 -14.43 20.01 13.71
N SER A 278 -15.49 19.28 13.35
CA SER A 278 -16.88 19.55 13.73
C SER A 278 -17.41 18.46 14.67
N ALA A 279 -18.67 18.56 15.10
CA ALA A 279 -19.25 17.61 16.05
C ALA A 279 -19.31 16.16 15.52
N ASP A 280 -19.42 16.00 14.21
CA ASP A 280 -19.70 14.74 13.53
C ASP A 280 -18.81 14.47 12.31
N ASN A 281 -17.82 15.35 12.04
CA ASN A 281 -17.00 15.24 10.85
C ASN A 281 -15.58 15.76 11.08
N LEU A 282 -14.61 15.11 10.41
CA LEU A 282 -13.26 15.59 10.21
C LEU A 282 -13.11 15.96 8.72
N HIS A 283 -12.93 17.23 8.42
CA HIS A 283 -12.65 17.68 7.06
C HIS A 283 -11.17 18.01 6.90
N PHE A 284 -10.54 17.38 5.91
CA PHE A 284 -9.14 17.61 5.56
C PHE A 284 -9.07 18.34 4.23
N ASP A 285 -8.64 19.60 4.26
CA ASP A 285 -8.44 20.40 3.08
C ASP A 285 -6.94 20.56 2.80
N PHE A 286 -6.55 20.19 1.57
CA PHE A 286 -5.17 20.26 1.08
C PHE A 286 -4.89 21.49 0.22
N GLU A 287 -5.75 22.51 0.28
CA GLU A 287 -5.47 23.80 -0.34
C GLU A 287 -4.17 24.41 0.22
N GLY A 288 -3.37 25.05 -0.64
CA GLY A 288 -2.03 25.54 -0.31
C GLY A 288 -0.91 24.51 -0.50
N SER A 289 -1.23 23.28 -0.91
CA SER A 289 -0.23 22.34 -1.39
C SER A 289 0.34 22.76 -2.73
N GLY A 290 1.60 22.40 -3.00
CA GLY A 290 2.30 22.75 -4.22
C GLY A 290 1.67 22.19 -5.50
N LYS A 291 2.04 22.77 -6.64
CA LYS A 291 1.65 22.25 -7.95
C LYS A 291 2.11 20.81 -8.11
N GLN A 292 1.43 20.08 -9.00
CA GLN A 292 1.85 18.72 -9.34
C GLN A 292 3.32 18.67 -9.75
N ALA A 293 4.02 17.65 -9.29
CA ALA A 293 5.43 17.43 -9.56
C ALA A 293 5.66 17.14 -11.04
N ARG A 294 6.80 17.59 -11.57
CA ARG A 294 7.26 17.22 -12.92
C ARG A 294 7.70 15.75 -13.00
N GLY A 295 8.16 15.21 -11.86
CA GLY A 295 8.52 13.81 -11.69
C GLY A 295 7.39 12.96 -11.10
N ALA A 296 7.70 11.71 -10.79
CA ALA A 296 6.74 10.69 -10.38
C ALA A 296 6.30 10.77 -8.90
N MET A 297 6.52 11.91 -8.24
CA MET A 297 6.22 12.11 -6.82
C MET A 297 4.76 12.46 -6.54
N ASN A 298 3.92 12.57 -7.55
CA ASN A 298 2.52 12.94 -7.39
C ASN A 298 1.73 11.86 -6.64
N LEU A 299 0.81 12.29 -5.78
CA LEU A 299 -0.04 11.42 -4.97
C LEU A 299 -1.47 11.47 -5.50
N PRO A 300 -1.99 10.40 -6.15
CA PRO A 300 -3.36 10.33 -6.60
C PRO A 300 -4.35 10.50 -5.44
N PHE A 301 -5.53 11.07 -5.73
CA PHE A 301 -6.52 11.42 -4.70
C PHE A 301 -6.94 10.24 -3.82
N ASN A 302 -7.06 9.03 -4.37
CA ASN A 302 -7.38 7.85 -3.56
C ASN A 302 -6.22 7.40 -2.65
N ALA A 303 -4.97 7.60 -3.07
CA ALA A 303 -3.82 7.39 -2.20
C ALA A 303 -3.77 8.46 -1.08
N LEU A 304 -4.16 9.72 -1.38
CA LEU A 304 -4.35 10.75 -0.38
C LEU A 304 -5.41 10.35 0.66
N ARG A 305 -6.58 9.83 0.21
CA ARG A 305 -7.63 9.29 1.11
C ARG A 305 -7.08 8.23 2.04
N ALA A 306 -6.29 7.29 1.51
CA ALA A 306 -5.66 6.25 2.32
C ALA A 306 -4.74 6.82 3.42
N CYS A 307 -3.96 7.86 3.11
CA CYS A 307 -3.12 8.54 4.10
C CYS A 307 -3.95 9.15 5.23
N VAL A 308 -5.09 9.78 4.89
CA VAL A 308 -6.00 10.37 5.87
C VAL A 308 -6.64 9.29 6.75
N TYR A 309 -7.19 8.23 6.16
CA TYR A 309 -7.80 7.12 6.91
C TYR A 309 -6.81 6.45 7.84
N TYR A 310 -5.59 6.21 7.36
CA TYR A 310 -4.51 5.68 8.17
C TYR A 310 -4.19 6.59 9.36
N ALA A 311 -4.02 7.89 9.12
CA ALA A 311 -3.65 8.84 10.17
C ALA A 311 -4.76 8.97 11.22
N VAL A 312 -6.03 9.08 10.81
CA VAL A 312 -7.16 9.16 11.73
C VAL A 312 -7.25 7.89 12.58
N LYS A 313 -7.19 6.71 11.95
CA LYS A 313 -7.21 5.45 12.68
C LYS A 313 -6.04 5.34 13.67
N ALA A 314 -4.82 5.67 13.23
CA ALA A 314 -3.62 5.56 14.07
C ALA A 314 -3.65 6.50 15.30
N LEU A 315 -4.21 7.69 15.14
CA LEU A 315 -4.22 8.72 16.18
C LEU A 315 -5.43 8.61 17.13
N LEU A 316 -6.62 8.36 16.59
CA LEU A 316 -7.84 8.40 17.39
C LEU A 316 -8.20 7.04 17.98
N ASP A 317 -8.10 5.97 17.19
CA ASP A 317 -8.42 4.63 17.65
C ASP A 317 -7.71 3.55 16.81
N PRO A 318 -6.51 3.13 17.20
CA PRO A 318 -5.73 2.11 16.47
C PRO A 318 -6.42 0.76 16.34
N ASP A 319 -7.33 0.43 17.26
CA ASP A 319 -8.04 -0.84 17.30
C ASP A 319 -9.35 -0.83 16.48
N LEU A 320 -9.68 0.31 15.85
CA LEU A 320 -10.87 0.44 15.02
C LEU A 320 -10.79 -0.50 13.81
N ALA A 321 -11.86 -1.26 13.55
CA ALA A 321 -11.91 -2.12 12.37
C ALA A 321 -11.93 -1.26 11.09
N PRO A 322 -11.07 -1.55 10.08
CA PRO A 322 -11.11 -0.83 8.81
C PRO A 322 -12.30 -1.31 7.97
N ASN A 323 -13.40 -0.56 8.01
CA ASN A 323 -14.59 -0.75 7.20
C ASN A 323 -15.22 0.60 6.81
N ALA A 324 -16.33 0.60 6.09
CA ALA A 324 -16.98 1.80 5.60
C ALA A 324 -17.33 2.80 6.71
N GLY A 325 -17.64 2.33 7.92
CA GLY A 325 -17.91 3.21 9.07
C GLY A 325 -16.74 4.08 9.52
N LEU A 326 -15.50 3.69 9.16
CA LEU A 326 -14.32 4.55 9.34
C LEU A 326 -14.33 5.74 8.35
N PHE A 327 -14.87 5.55 7.14
CA PHE A 327 -14.80 6.56 6.08
C PHE A 327 -15.88 7.64 6.20
N ASP A 328 -17.07 7.26 6.68
CA ASP A 328 -18.24 8.13 6.71
C ASP A 328 -18.02 9.47 7.41
N PRO A 329 -17.39 9.56 8.61
CA PRO A 329 -17.17 10.84 9.28
C PRO A 329 -15.94 11.61 8.76
N ILE A 330 -15.37 11.24 7.62
CA ILE A 330 -14.16 11.85 7.07
C ILE A 330 -14.43 12.38 5.68
N THR A 331 -14.20 13.66 5.49
CA THR A 331 -14.29 14.33 4.18
C THR A 331 -12.94 14.94 3.78
N LEU A 332 -12.69 15.00 2.47
CA LEU A 332 -11.42 15.53 1.94
C LEU A 332 -11.70 16.45 0.76
N SER A 333 -10.87 17.50 0.66
CA SER A 333 -10.69 18.32 -0.52
C SER A 333 -9.21 18.50 -0.86
N ALA A 334 -8.89 18.49 -2.17
CA ALA A 334 -7.57 18.81 -2.68
C ALA A 334 -7.73 19.43 -4.08
N PRO A 335 -7.18 20.62 -4.34
CA PRO A 335 -7.26 21.24 -5.66
C PRO A 335 -6.63 20.35 -6.73
N VAL A 336 -7.30 20.26 -7.87
CA VAL A 336 -6.80 19.53 -9.05
C VAL A 336 -5.54 20.21 -9.58
N GLY A 337 -4.58 19.44 -10.10
CA GLY A 337 -3.29 19.94 -10.58
C GLY A 337 -2.28 20.22 -9.47
N THR A 338 -2.55 19.76 -8.24
CA THR A 338 -1.59 19.79 -7.12
C THR A 338 -0.89 18.44 -6.96
N ILE A 339 0.22 18.43 -6.20
CA ILE A 339 0.97 17.20 -5.88
C ILE A 339 0.14 16.15 -5.14
N THR A 340 -0.94 16.56 -4.47
CA THR A 340 -1.88 15.72 -3.72
C THR A 340 -3.13 15.33 -4.50
N ASN A 341 -3.30 15.88 -5.70
CA ASN A 341 -4.39 15.56 -6.63
C ASN A 341 -3.98 15.90 -8.08
N PRO A 342 -3.03 15.14 -8.66
CA PRO A 342 -2.47 15.42 -9.98
C PRO A 342 -3.48 15.16 -11.09
N GLU A 343 -3.32 15.89 -12.19
CA GLU A 343 -4.04 15.65 -13.44
C GLU A 343 -3.28 14.67 -14.34
N HIS A 344 -4.07 13.86 -15.07
CA HIS A 344 -3.52 13.04 -16.15
C HIS A 344 -2.81 13.93 -17.20
N PRO A 345 -1.62 13.54 -17.69
CA PRO A 345 -0.92 12.26 -17.54
C PRO A 345 0.25 12.29 -16.54
N ALA A 346 0.18 13.03 -15.46
CA ALA A 346 1.28 13.14 -14.50
C ALA A 346 1.71 11.76 -13.98
N ALA A 347 3.02 11.58 -13.80
CA ALA A 347 3.60 10.36 -13.25
C ALA A 347 3.36 10.27 -11.72
N VAL A 348 3.11 9.07 -11.20
CA VAL A 348 2.72 8.82 -9.80
C VAL A 348 3.49 7.65 -9.15
N GLY A 349 4.43 7.03 -9.86
CA GLY A 349 5.08 5.78 -9.44
C GLY A 349 5.80 5.89 -8.10
N ALA A 350 6.44 7.03 -7.81
CA ALA A 350 7.15 7.31 -6.56
C ALA A 350 6.28 7.97 -5.47
N ARG A 351 4.95 7.91 -5.59
CA ARG A 351 3.97 8.51 -4.68
C ARG A 351 4.19 8.20 -3.18
N SER A 352 4.85 7.09 -2.88
CA SER A 352 5.09 6.67 -1.49
C SER A 352 5.89 7.69 -0.67
N ILE A 353 6.75 8.47 -1.31
CA ILE A 353 7.53 9.53 -0.67
C ILE A 353 6.58 10.65 -0.23
N THR A 354 5.72 11.11 -1.15
CA THR A 354 4.70 12.13 -0.86
C THR A 354 3.68 11.64 0.18
N ALA A 355 3.26 10.36 0.09
CA ALA A 355 2.33 9.77 1.06
C ALA A 355 2.86 9.83 2.51
N GLN A 356 4.16 9.59 2.71
CA GLN A 356 4.79 9.71 4.03
C GLN A 356 4.76 11.14 4.55
N LYS A 357 5.08 12.11 3.68
CA LYS A 357 5.02 13.54 4.04
C LYS A 357 3.60 13.99 4.34
N VAL A 358 2.62 13.53 3.57
CA VAL A 358 1.19 13.78 3.83
C VAL A 358 0.77 13.22 5.18
N ALA A 359 1.12 11.97 5.50
CA ALA A 359 0.82 11.40 6.82
C ALA A 359 1.48 12.21 7.95
N GLY A 360 2.74 12.63 7.77
CA GLY A 360 3.44 13.50 8.70
C GLY A 360 2.76 14.86 8.87
N ALA A 361 2.29 15.46 7.79
CA ALA A 361 1.56 16.73 7.83
C ALA A 361 0.22 16.60 8.59
N ILE A 362 -0.52 15.50 8.34
CA ILE A 362 -1.76 15.21 9.07
C ILE A 362 -1.48 15.03 10.57
N PHE A 363 -0.44 14.27 10.94
CA PHE A 363 -0.04 14.15 12.35
C PHE A 363 0.31 15.50 12.96
N GLY A 364 0.95 16.40 12.19
CA GLY A 364 1.23 17.78 12.57
C GLY A 364 -0.03 18.59 12.86
N ALA A 365 -1.08 18.45 12.04
CA ALA A 365 -2.36 19.13 12.24
C ALA A 365 -3.07 18.67 13.53
N PHE A 366 -2.91 17.40 13.92
CA PHE A 366 -3.45 16.88 15.19
C PHE A 366 -2.63 17.26 16.44
N ARG A 367 -1.44 17.83 16.29
CA ARG A 367 -0.53 18.10 17.41
C ARG A 367 -1.14 18.94 18.53
N GLY A 368 -2.00 19.91 18.20
CA GLY A 368 -2.68 20.75 19.17
C GLY A 368 -3.99 20.19 19.72
N LEU A 369 -4.45 19.04 19.19
CA LEU A 369 -5.71 18.39 19.51
C LEU A 369 -5.54 17.21 20.48
N LEU A 370 -4.40 16.55 20.43
CA LEU A 370 -4.14 15.34 21.19
C LEU A 370 -3.22 15.61 22.37
N PRO A 371 -3.35 14.86 23.48
CA PRO A 371 -2.42 14.91 24.59
C PRO A 371 -0.99 14.63 24.12
N PRO A 372 0.05 15.23 24.77
CA PRO A 372 1.45 15.07 24.36
C PRO A 372 1.91 13.60 24.26
N GLU A 373 1.39 12.72 25.09
CA GLU A 373 1.70 11.29 25.10
C GLU A 373 1.15 10.53 23.90
N LYS A 374 0.11 11.04 23.23
CA LYS A 374 -0.47 10.53 21.98
C LYS A 374 0.11 11.21 20.74
N THR A 375 0.86 12.28 20.93
CA THR A 375 1.46 13.02 19.82
C THR A 375 2.74 12.33 19.39
N MET A 376 2.85 11.98 18.13
CA MET A 376 4.07 11.39 17.60
C MET A 376 5.15 12.45 17.39
N ALA A 377 6.39 12.13 17.79
CA ALA A 377 7.54 12.93 17.38
C ALA A 377 7.72 12.83 15.86
N SER A 378 8.10 13.94 15.24
CA SER A 378 8.48 13.96 13.83
C SER A 378 9.58 12.93 13.55
N SER A 379 9.35 12.07 12.59
CA SER A 379 10.37 11.15 12.06
C SER A 379 10.98 11.73 10.77
N ASN A 380 12.13 11.22 10.35
CA ASN A 380 12.55 11.37 8.97
C ASN A 380 11.57 10.58 8.10
N ASP A 381 10.67 11.27 7.43
CA ASP A 381 9.68 10.71 6.52
C ASP A 381 10.38 10.30 5.22
N CYS A 382 11.29 9.34 5.31
CA CYS A 382 12.01 8.82 4.17
C CYS A 382 12.12 7.30 4.26
N CYS A 383 11.45 6.63 3.34
CA CYS A 383 11.59 5.20 3.10
C CYS A 383 12.01 5.01 1.64
N PRO A 384 13.30 5.21 1.29
CA PRO A 384 13.75 5.09 -0.08
C PRO A 384 13.54 3.66 -0.56
N ALA A 385 12.88 3.49 -1.70
CA ALA A 385 12.80 2.24 -2.42
C ALA A 385 14.06 2.08 -3.27
N ILE A 386 14.78 0.98 -3.10
CA ILE A 386 15.96 0.65 -3.88
C ILE A 386 15.65 -0.58 -4.72
N VAL A 387 15.81 -0.47 -6.04
CA VAL A 387 15.61 -1.58 -6.97
C VAL A 387 16.97 -1.99 -7.55
N PHE A 388 17.35 -3.24 -7.36
CA PHE A 388 18.48 -3.86 -8.01
C PHE A 388 17.96 -4.74 -9.14
N SER A 389 18.48 -4.55 -10.35
CA SER A 389 18.18 -5.41 -11.48
C SER A 389 19.47 -5.80 -12.20
N GLY A 390 19.50 -7.00 -12.80
CA GLY A 390 20.66 -7.50 -13.50
C GLY A 390 20.41 -8.88 -14.10
N ARG A 391 21.51 -9.52 -14.55
CA ARG A 391 21.47 -10.92 -15.00
C ARG A 391 22.35 -11.77 -14.11
N TRP A 392 21.88 -12.94 -13.74
CA TRP A 392 22.68 -13.90 -13.00
C TRP A 392 23.89 -14.33 -13.83
N PRO A 393 25.08 -14.43 -13.24
CA PRO A 393 26.20 -15.11 -13.90
C PRO A 393 25.79 -16.53 -14.33
N ARG A 394 26.28 -16.98 -15.48
CA ARG A 394 26.03 -18.33 -16.02
C ARG A 394 24.59 -18.61 -16.54
N GLY A 395 23.93 -17.60 -17.12
CA GLY A 395 22.70 -17.84 -17.93
C GLY A 395 21.44 -18.16 -17.17
N ARG A 396 21.36 -17.89 -15.86
CA ARG A 396 20.15 -18.09 -15.03
C ARG A 396 19.10 -16.98 -15.20
N GLY A 397 19.07 -16.28 -16.31
CA GLY A 397 18.06 -15.23 -16.57
C GLY A 397 18.28 -13.90 -15.83
N PRO A 398 17.38 -12.95 -15.98
CA PRO A 398 17.41 -11.68 -15.26
C PRO A 398 17.00 -11.85 -13.80
N PHE A 399 17.49 -10.96 -12.94
CA PHE A 399 17.01 -10.85 -11.57
C PHE A 399 16.60 -9.42 -11.24
N ARG A 400 15.66 -9.28 -10.31
CA ARG A 400 15.26 -8.01 -9.72
C ARG A 400 14.98 -8.19 -8.24
N VAL A 401 15.53 -7.29 -7.43
CA VAL A 401 15.27 -7.22 -6.00
C VAL A 401 14.95 -5.78 -5.66
N SER A 402 13.81 -5.54 -5.03
CA SER A 402 13.47 -4.22 -4.49
C SER A 402 13.47 -4.28 -2.97
N GLY A 403 13.97 -3.24 -2.33
CA GLY A 403 14.00 -3.10 -0.89
C GLY A 403 13.70 -1.67 -0.47
N ASN A 404 13.09 -1.50 0.70
CA ASN A 404 12.94 -0.20 1.33
C ASN A 404 13.98 -0.06 2.42
N ALA A 405 14.76 1.03 2.43
CA ALA A 405 15.69 1.37 3.48
C ALA A 405 15.10 2.51 4.31
N GLY A 406 14.69 2.21 5.54
CA GLY A 406 14.18 3.23 6.47
C GLY A 406 15.18 3.51 7.59
N ARG A 407 15.45 4.78 7.90
CA ARG A 407 16.10 5.17 9.15
C ARG A 407 15.03 5.67 10.12
N ARG A 408 14.95 5.04 11.27
CA ARG A 408 14.16 5.58 12.38
C ARG A 408 14.95 6.69 13.07
N ARG A 409 14.44 7.91 13.05
CA ARG A 409 14.77 8.96 14.01
C ARG A 409 13.47 9.50 14.59
N GLY A 410 13.08 9.00 15.71
CA GLY A 410 12.00 9.55 16.51
C GLY A 410 11.86 8.74 17.80
N ARG A 411 12.02 9.36 18.94
CA ARG A 411 11.59 8.81 20.23
C ARG A 411 10.16 9.27 20.46
N ALA A 412 9.24 8.34 20.58
CA ALA A 412 7.96 8.63 21.22
C ALA A 412 8.28 9.15 22.64
N LEU A 413 7.80 10.35 22.97
CA LEU A 413 7.80 10.84 24.32
C LEU A 413 6.88 9.92 25.14
N ARG A 414 7.48 8.99 25.89
CA ARG A 414 6.87 8.07 26.84
C ARG A 414 5.58 7.43 26.34
N CYS A 415 5.70 6.38 25.58
CA CYS A 415 4.62 5.42 25.43
C CYS A 415 4.55 4.58 26.72
N GLY A 416 3.50 4.76 27.51
CA GLY A 416 3.14 3.85 28.59
C GLY A 416 2.94 2.45 28.01
N ARG A 417 3.03 1.40 28.82
CA ARG A 417 3.15 -0.04 28.55
C ARG A 417 2.15 -0.70 27.58
N HIS A 418 1.45 0.01 26.69
CA HIS A 418 0.42 -0.56 25.82
C HIS A 418 0.56 -0.18 24.33
N GLY A 419 1.78 0.03 23.84
CA GLY A 419 2.05 0.36 22.44
C GLY A 419 2.09 -0.86 21.52
N ARG A 420 0.96 -1.48 21.15
CA ARG A 420 0.91 -2.47 20.06
C ARG A 420 0.71 -1.86 18.67
N GLY A 421 0.49 -0.55 18.55
CA GLY A 421 0.16 0.14 17.30
C GLY A 421 1.32 0.41 16.34
N ALA A 422 2.58 0.29 16.76
CA ALA A 422 3.74 0.67 15.93
C ALA A 422 4.34 -0.48 15.10
N ARG A 423 3.77 -1.68 15.13
CA ARG A 423 4.38 -2.87 14.51
C ARG A 423 4.19 -3.02 13.01
N ALA A 424 3.28 -2.29 12.39
CA ALA A 424 3.05 -2.43 10.94
C ALA A 424 4.24 -1.95 10.09
N HIS A 425 5.08 -1.05 10.60
CA HIS A 425 6.29 -0.59 9.91
C HIS A 425 7.55 -1.44 10.19
N ASP A 426 7.54 -2.27 11.25
CA ASP A 426 8.73 -3.05 11.62
C ASP A 426 8.95 -4.30 10.76
N GLN A 427 7.93 -4.78 10.07
CA GLN A 427 8.04 -6.03 9.30
C GLN A 427 8.80 -5.87 7.97
N HIS A 428 8.98 -4.65 7.47
CA HIS A 428 9.64 -4.44 6.18
C HIS A 428 11.18 -4.44 6.22
N VAL A 429 11.79 -4.36 7.39
CA VAL A 429 13.26 -4.27 7.51
C VAL A 429 13.93 -5.66 7.66
N GLU A 430 13.22 -6.67 8.16
CA GLU A 430 13.80 -8.00 8.39
C GLU A 430 13.78 -8.92 7.15
N SER A 431 12.89 -8.70 6.19
CA SER A 431 12.74 -9.60 5.03
C SER A 431 13.89 -9.52 4.00
N ALA A 432 14.73 -8.49 4.06
CA ALA A 432 15.90 -8.41 3.18
C ALA A 432 17.03 -9.39 3.55
N ARG A 433 16.92 -10.09 4.68
CA ARG A 433 17.97 -11.00 5.17
C ARG A 433 17.75 -12.50 4.90
N GLY A 434 16.60 -12.91 4.38
CA GLY A 434 16.17 -14.31 4.48
C GLY A 434 15.99 -15.14 3.23
N SER A 435 15.92 -14.61 2.00
CA SER A 435 15.48 -15.43 0.86
C SER A 435 16.48 -15.71 -0.25
N ALA A 436 17.69 -15.22 -0.15
CA ALA A 436 18.75 -15.69 -1.05
C ALA A 436 19.62 -16.70 -0.31
N GLY A 437 19.38 -17.96 -0.51
CA GLY A 437 20.25 -19.06 -0.05
C GLY A 437 21.64 -19.05 -0.68
N GLU A 438 22.06 -17.93 -1.25
CA GLU A 438 23.44 -17.61 -1.63
C GLU A 438 23.65 -16.12 -1.42
N ARG A 439 24.57 -15.79 -0.53
CA ARG A 439 24.98 -14.44 -0.19
C ARG A 439 25.46 -13.70 -1.44
N VAL A 440 24.71 -12.70 -1.90
CA VAL A 440 25.29 -11.63 -2.69
C VAL A 440 26.05 -10.75 -1.70
N SER A 441 27.37 -10.92 -1.63
CA SER A 441 28.26 -10.01 -0.92
C SER A 441 28.14 -8.65 -1.61
N ALA A 442 27.40 -7.72 -1.01
CA ALA A 442 27.54 -6.32 -1.34
C ALA A 442 28.93 -5.91 -0.88
N ALA A 443 29.78 -5.52 -1.81
CA ALA A 443 31.11 -5.02 -1.52
C ALA A 443 31.04 -3.92 -0.48
N ASP A 444 31.90 -4.01 0.53
CA ASP A 444 32.10 -3.10 1.66
C ASP A 444 31.97 -1.62 1.29
N GLY A 445 30.79 -1.07 1.49
CA GLY A 445 30.57 0.37 1.58
C GLY A 445 30.81 0.83 3.01
N ARG A 446 32.06 1.02 3.41
CA ARG A 446 32.40 1.64 4.69
C ARG A 446 31.87 3.05 4.70
N VAL A 447 30.79 3.29 5.45
CA VAL A 447 30.41 4.63 5.87
C VAL A 447 31.43 5.08 6.91
N ARG A 448 32.22 6.10 6.59
CA ARG A 448 33.11 6.76 7.55
C ARG A 448 32.24 7.43 8.61
N ASP A 449 32.43 7.05 9.85
CA ASP A 449 31.89 7.77 11.00
C ASP A 449 32.58 9.13 11.12
N ASP A 450 31.79 10.18 11.17
CA ASP A 450 32.25 11.55 11.48
C ASP A 450 32.50 11.66 12.99
N PRO A 451 33.69 12.06 13.45
CA PRO A 451 34.06 12.05 14.87
C PRO A 451 33.53 13.23 15.69
N GLY A 452 32.57 14.03 15.17
CA GLY A 452 32.14 15.32 15.76
C GLY A 452 30.96 15.32 16.74
N LEU A 453 30.30 14.21 17.06
CA LEU A 453 29.13 14.22 17.95
C LEU A 453 29.45 13.57 19.32
N GLY A 454 29.40 14.41 20.34
CA GLY A 454 29.74 14.16 21.73
C GLY A 454 29.14 12.91 22.35
N ARG A 455 29.96 12.20 23.09
CA ARG A 455 29.66 11.00 23.86
C ARG A 455 28.74 11.34 25.04
N CYS A 456 27.58 10.71 25.13
CA CYS A 456 26.91 10.46 26.41
C CYS A 456 27.28 9.05 26.89
N GLY A 457 27.90 8.96 28.06
CA GLY A 457 28.44 7.75 28.62
C GLY A 457 27.42 6.68 29.03
N PRO A 458 27.86 5.42 29.19
CA PRO A 458 26.98 4.30 29.53
C PRO A 458 26.95 4.04 31.04
N HIS A 459 25.75 3.81 31.58
CA HIS A 459 25.59 3.13 32.85
C HIS A 459 25.71 1.61 32.64
N ALA A 460 26.72 1.05 33.28
CA ALA A 460 27.03 -0.36 33.34
C ALA A 460 25.99 -1.16 34.14
N ARG A 461 25.63 -2.34 33.68
CA ARG A 461 25.36 -3.50 34.57
C ARG A 461 26.07 -4.73 34.01
N ARG A 462 26.86 -5.30 34.90
CA ARG A 462 27.65 -6.53 34.75
C ARG A 462 26.75 -7.77 34.63
N HIS A 463 27.13 -8.74 33.81
CA HIS A 463 27.21 -10.16 34.17
C HIS A 463 27.88 -10.95 33.04
N GLY A 464 28.94 -11.66 33.47
CA GLY A 464 29.16 -13.08 33.20
C GLY A 464 30.22 -13.42 32.17
N HIS A 465 31.43 -13.62 32.65
CA HIS A 465 32.56 -14.25 31.94
C HIS A 465 32.22 -15.60 31.34
N ARG A 466 32.64 -15.86 30.10
CA ARG A 466 33.33 -17.13 29.74
C ARG A 466 34.39 -16.84 28.68
N GLN A 467 35.62 -17.21 29.06
CA GLN A 467 36.83 -17.26 28.24
C GLN A 467 36.71 -18.33 27.18
N ALA A 468 37.27 -18.07 26.01
CA ALA A 468 37.70 -19.07 25.05
C ALA A 468 39.02 -18.64 24.44
N ASP A 469 39.94 -19.59 24.44
CA ASP A 469 41.35 -19.72 24.17
C ASP A 469 41.75 -19.34 22.71
N PRO A 470 42.90 -18.66 22.50
CA PRO A 470 43.43 -18.37 21.19
C PRO A 470 44.60 -19.30 20.85
N ARG A 471 44.41 -20.32 20.03
CA ARG A 471 45.53 -21.01 19.29
C ARG A 471 45.01 -21.84 18.13
N ARG A 472 45.38 -21.38 16.90
CA ARG A 472 45.74 -22.05 15.65
C ARG A 472 45.46 -21.09 14.51
N GLY A 473 46.35 -20.52 13.79
CA GLY A 473 47.64 -20.93 13.23
C GLY A 473 47.48 -21.25 11.74
N THR A 474 48.08 -20.38 10.92
CA THR A 474 48.61 -20.61 9.56
C THR A 474 47.74 -20.43 8.33
N GLY A 475 48.26 -19.59 7.43
CA GLY A 475 48.19 -19.75 6.01
C GLY A 475 48.12 -18.48 5.16
N HIS A 476 49.21 -17.73 5.10
CA HIS A 476 49.43 -16.69 4.07
C HIS A 476 49.46 -17.26 2.66
N ARG A 477 48.72 -16.68 1.73
CA ARG A 477 49.16 -16.53 0.34
C ARG A 477 48.78 -15.15 -0.20
N VAL A 478 49.83 -14.37 -0.38
CA VAL A 478 49.91 -13.14 -1.12
C VAL A 478 49.85 -13.46 -2.62
N LEU A 479 48.96 -12.82 -3.36
CA LEU A 479 49.09 -12.70 -4.81
C LEU A 479 49.04 -11.23 -5.18
N GLY A 480 50.14 -10.77 -5.75
CA GLY A 480 50.39 -9.40 -6.21
C GLY A 480 49.65 -9.04 -7.50
N PRO A 481 49.80 -7.77 -7.95
CA PRO A 481 48.96 -7.18 -8.98
C PRO A 481 49.42 -7.57 -10.38
N LEU A 482 48.47 -7.94 -11.24
CA LEU A 482 48.70 -8.16 -12.66
C LEU A 482 48.45 -6.89 -13.46
N GLY A 483 49.47 -6.59 -14.27
CA GLY A 483 49.65 -5.38 -15.06
C GLY A 483 48.69 -5.20 -16.22
N GLN A 484 48.67 -3.99 -16.70
CA GLN A 484 47.99 -3.52 -17.91
C GLN A 484 48.57 -4.18 -19.20
N PRO A 485 47.75 -4.40 -20.24
CA PRO A 485 48.30 -4.67 -21.57
C PRO A 485 48.41 -3.45 -22.43
N HIS A 486 49.60 -3.34 -23.02
CA HIS A 486 50.05 -2.38 -24.01
C HIS A 486 49.24 -2.39 -25.31
N ARG A 487 49.03 -1.19 -25.88
CA ARG A 487 48.66 -0.94 -27.28
C ARG A 487 49.74 -1.51 -28.23
N ARG A 488 49.33 -2.20 -29.30
CA ARG A 488 50.10 -2.27 -30.55
C ARG A 488 49.24 -1.95 -31.77
N ARG A 489 49.74 -1.01 -32.56
CA ARG A 489 49.32 -0.63 -33.92
C ARG A 489 49.85 -1.65 -34.93
N GLY A 490 49.17 -1.77 -36.03
CA GLY A 490 49.61 -2.33 -37.31
C GLY A 490 48.42 -2.93 -38.04
N GLY A 491 47.93 -2.52 -39.15
CA GLY A 491 48.55 -2.11 -40.40
C GLY A 491 48.29 -3.18 -41.45
N GLY A 492 47.49 -2.92 -42.49
CA GLY A 492 47.55 -3.70 -43.72
C GLY A 492 46.21 -4.24 -44.29
N ARG A 493 45.59 -3.48 -45.17
CA ARG A 493 45.31 -3.70 -46.60
C ARG A 493 44.76 -5.10 -47.00
N GLY A 494 43.67 -5.10 -47.75
CA GLY A 494 43.52 -5.92 -48.92
C GLY A 494 42.11 -6.48 -49.17
N ARG A 495 41.29 -5.82 -49.97
CA ARG A 495 40.62 -6.17 -51.21
C ARG A 495 39.83 -7.49 -51.36
N ARG A 496 38.58 -7.27 -51.80
CA ARG A 496 37.82 -7.99 -52.85
C ARG A 496 37.37 -9.42 -52.48
N THR A 497 36.13 -9.69 -52.59
CA THR A 497 35.10 -9.59 -53.65
C THR A 497 33.71 -9.47 -53.03
#